data_afe3a78557e30e3f4fa53255b36c7862
#
_entry.id   afe3a78557e30e3f4fa53255b36c7862
#
_cell.length_a   1.000
_cell.length_b   1.000
_cell.length_c   1.000
_cell.angle_alpha   90.00
_cell.angle_beta   90.00
_cell.angle_gamma   90.00
#
_symmetry.space_group_name_H-M   'P 1'
#
loop_
_entity.id
_entity.type
_entity.pdbx_description
1 polymer ?
#
loop_
_entity_poly.entity_id
_entity_poly.type
_entity_poly.pdbx_seq_one_letter_code
_entity_poly.pdbx_strand_id
1 'polypeptide(L)'
;RKFGLAMTVGCILLGMGAASASAAEPITASADCCTFTAPSYTQAAGETSTFINPVDATTFHNAVANDLGPDKKPLFASGTEPAGGSSPVQGTQYLAPGTYGFYCTIHGSAMDGELVVDSSGTAVPRPSVKLSVLNQKLKAVRNQGKLKVKVTGTTASSGISISASVGSKKLGSVSKVNVAAGASKTVVVKLTSAGKKALKNKKKVSVSVKGSVPFGKPASASRKIH
;
A
#
# COMPACT_ATOMS: atom_id res chain seq x y z
N ARG A 1 -21.07 71.01 17.74
CA ARG A 1 -19.85 70.22 18.15
C ARG A 1 -20.18 68.74 18.03
N LYS A 2 -19.63 68.09 17.00
CA LYS A 2 -19.76 66.65 16.79
C LYS A 2 -18.45 65.99 17.22
N PHE A 3 -18.50 65.11 18.25
CA PHE A 3 -17.37 64.31 18.65
C PHE A 3 -17.40 63.00 17.81
N GLY A 4 -16.39 62.78 16.99
CA GLY A 4 -16.17 61.48 16.31
C GLY A 4 -15.33 60.55 17.19
N LEU A 5 -15.89 59.36 17.48
CA LEU A 5 -15.23 58.30 18.20
C LEU A 5 -14.50 57.40 17.15
N ALA A 6 -13.16 57.48 17.11
CA ALA A 6 -12.36 56.61 16.28
C ALA A 6 -12.18 55.25 16.99
N MET A 7 -12.73 54.19 16.40
CA MET A 7 -12.60 52.80 16.86
C MET A 7 -11.39 52.17 16.18
N THR A 8 -10.29 52.00 16.89
CA THR A 8 -9.08 51.29 16.41
C THR A 8 -9.33 49.77 16.51
N VAL A 9 -9.47 49.14 15.34
CA VAL A 9 -9.53 47.68 15.25
C VAL A 9 -8.09 47.13 15.29
N GLY A 10 -7.70 46.57 16.42
CA GLY A 10 -6.42 45.86 16.58
C GLY A 10 -6.48 44.51 15.88
N CYS A 11 -5.76 44.35 14.75
CA CYS A 11 -5.53 43.06 14.12
C CYS A 11 -4.55 42.25 14.96
N ILE A 12 -5.04 41.25 15.68
CA ILE A 12 -4.19 40.25 16.33
C ILE A 12 -3.78 39.23 15.23
N LEU A 13 -2.58 39.37 14.72
CA LEU A 13 -1.94 38.34 13.87
C LEU A 13 -1.57 37.17 14.80
N LEU A 14 -2.42 36.15 14.84
CA LEU A 14 -2.03 34.84 15.34
C LEU A 14 -1.00 34.24 14.36
N GLY A 15 0.28 34.35 14.70
CA GLY A 15 1.36 33.66 14.02
C GLY A 15 1.18 32.15 14.21
N MET A 16 0.58 31.47 13.23
CA MET A 16 0.66 30.02 13.10
C MET A 16 2.12 29.70 12.75
N GLY A 17 2.91 29.37 13.77
CA GLY A 17 4.24 28.78 13.57
C GLY A 17 4.03 27.47 12.80
N ALA A 18 4.43 27.45 11.52
CA ALA A 18 4.58 26.22 10.78
C ALA A 18 5.68 25.43 11.49
N ALA A 19 5.31 24.37 12.22
CA ALA A 19 6.28 23.37 12.65
C ALA A 19 6.95 22.84 11.38
N SER A 20 8.24 23.08 11.25
CA SER A 20 9.05 22.48 10.18
C SER A 20 8.95 20.96 10.36
N ALA A 21 8.31 20.26 9.44
CA ALA A 21 8.38 18.81 9.40
C ALA A 21 9.87 18.44 9.25
N SER A 22 10.43 17.78 10.25
CA SER A 22 11.76 17.22 10.14
C SER A 22 11.70 16.11 9.10
N ALA A 23 12.59 16.13 8.12
CA ALA A 23 12.67 15.04 7.14
C ALA A 23 12.89 13.72 7.87
N ALA A 24 12.25 12.64 7.37
CA ALA A 24 12.40 11.31 7.93
C ALA A 24 13.87 10.91 8.01
N GLU A 25 14.31 10.47 9.17
CA GLU A 25 15.67 9.96 9.37
C GLU A 25 15.83 8.65 8.57
N PRO A 26 16.87 8.51 7.71
CA PRO A 26 17.08 7.29 6.95
C PRO A 26 17.48 6.14 7.88
N ILE A 27 16.86 4.98 7.69
CA ILE A 27 17.28 3.73 8.34
C ILE A 27 18.56 3.25 7.65
N THR A 28 19.66 3.22 8.36
CA THR A 28 20.97 2.92 7.78
C THR A 28 21.56 1.64 8.39
N ALA A 29 22.01 0.71 7.54
CA ALA A 29 22.77 -0.45 7.98
C ALA A 29 24.18 -0.04 8.42
N SER A 30 24.79 -0.80 9.35
CA SER A 30 26.21 -0.65 9.68
C SER A 30 27.07 -1.25 8.57
N ALA A 31 28.25 -0.67 8.34
CA ALA A 31 29.26 -1.22 7.45
C ALA A 31 29.81 -2.57 7.94
N ASP A 32 29.88 -2.75 9.26
CA ASP A 32 30.51 -3.91 9.93
C ASP A 32 29.63 -5.16 9.98
N CYS A 33 28.58 -5.26 9.18
CA CYS A 33 27.61 -6.36 9.19
C CYS A 33 26.75 -6.45 10.47
N CYS A 34 25.51 -6.84 10.25
CA CYS A 34 24.59 -7.44 11.22
C CYS A 34 24.04 -6.48 12.29
N THR A 35 24.18 -5.16 12.11
CA THR A 35 23.51 -4.13 12.95
C THR A 35 22.99 -2.98 12.09
N PHE A 36 22.08 -2.19 12.64
CA PHE A 36 21.76 -0.85 12.14
C PHE A 36 22.64 0.18 12.86
N THR A 37 22.87 1.34 12.25
CA THR A 37 23.74 2.40 12.81
C THR A 37 23.17 3.02 14.08
N ALA A 38 21.86 2.92 14.28
CA ALA A 38 21.17 3.33 15.49
C ALA A 38 20.12 2.27 15.90
N PRO A 39 19.79 2.13 17.18
CA PRO A 39 18.75 1.22 17.65
C PRO A 39 17.34 1.72 17.31
N SER A 40 17.19 3.02 17.05
CA SER A 40 15.90 3.66 16.77
C SER A 40 16.06 4.79 15.75
N TYR A 41 15.06 4.95 14.89
CA TYR A 41 14.94 5.97 13.85
C TYR A 41 13.60 6.69 13.98
N THR A 42 13.54 7.97 13.64
CA THR A 42 12.32 8.77 13.80
C THR A 42 11.82 9.32 12.47
N GLN A 43 10.49 9.31 12.28
CA GLN A 43 9.82 10.00 11.19
C GLN A 43 8.51 10.63 11.64
N ALA A 44 8.03 11.64 10.91
CA ALA A 44 6.68 12.15 11.07
C ALA A 44 5.64 11.18 10.48
N ALA A 45 4.43 11.13 11.05
CA ALA A 45 3.34 10.37 10.46
C ALA A 45 3.03 10.88 9.05
N GLY A 46 2.91 9.95 8.08
CA GLY A 46 2.67 10.25 6.66
C GLY A 46 3.91 10.33 5.79
N GLU A 47 5.10 10.33 6.36
CA GLU A 47 6.36 10.28 5.63
C GLU A 47 6.72 8.86 5.18
N THR A 48 7.57 8.77 4.16
CA THR A 48 8.17 7.51 3.71
C THR A 48 9.66 7.54 4.05
N SER A 49 10.11 6.70 4.98
CA SER A 49 11.53 6.53 5.30
C SER A 49 12.31 5.99 4.11
N THR A 50 13.61 6.23 4.10
CA THR A 50 14.56 5.64 3.15
C THR A 50 15.43 4.64 3.90
N PHE A 51 15.70 3.49 3.30
CA PHE A 51 16.72 2.56 3.75
C PHE A 51 18.01 2.79 2.95
N ILE A 52 19.17 2.78 3.65
CA ILE A 52 20.51 2.96 3.08
C ILE A 52 21.38 1.78 3.51
N ASN A 53 21.98 1.11 2.53
CA ASN A 53 23.09 0.19 2.77
C ASN A 53 24.39 0.92 2.36
N PRO A 54 25.33 1.21 3.29
CA PRO A 54 26.50 2.04 3.00
C PRO A 54 27.42 1.40 1.95
N VAL A 55 28.27 2.21 1.32
CA VAL A 55 29.15 1.76 0.22
C VAL A 55 30.23 0.76 0.65
N ASP A 56 30.60 0.78 1.92
CA ASP A 56 31.58 -0.09 2.58
C ASP A 56 30.93 -1.29 3.27
N ALA A 57 29.60 -1.49 3.13
CA ALA A 57 28.94 -2.67 3.63
C ALA A 57 29.47 -3.95 2.94
N THR A 58 29.64 -5.01 3.71
CA THR A 58 30.18 -6.28 3.22
C THR A 58 29.13 -7.21 2.65
N THR A 59 27.83 -6.90 2.84
CA THR A 59 26.71 -7.77 2.43
C THR A 59 25.44 -6.96 2.11
N PHE A 60 24.43 -7.67 1.66
CA PHE A 60 23.09 -7.11 1.41
C PHE A 60 22.34 -6.90 2.73
N HIS A 61 21.54 -5.82 2.79
CA HIS A 61 20.67 -5.54 3.92
C HIS A 61 19.29 -5.07 3.48
N ASN A 62 18.32 -5.12 4.39
CA ASN A 62 17.00 -4.52 4.25
C ASN A 62 16.40 -4.17 5.62
N ALA A 63 15.30 -3.44 5.62
CA ALA A 63 14.51 -3.16 6.82
C ALA A 63 13.07 -3.66 6.58
N VAL A 64 12.61 -4.61 7.38
CA VAL A 64 11.30 -5.25 7.23
C VAL A 64 10.59 -5.28 8.58
N ALA A 65 9.35 -4.77 8.65
CA ALA A 65 8.57 -4.74 9.88
C ALA A 65 8.33 -6.13 10.46
N ASN A 66 8.39 -6.24 11.80
CA ASN A 66 8.02 -7.45 12.54
C ASN A 66 6.52 -7.75 12.40
N ASP A 67 5.70 -6.70 12.42
CA ASP A 67 4.25 -6.82 12.38
C ASP A 67 3.69 -6.90 10.96
N LEU A 68 2.56 -7.62 10.84
CA LEU A 68 1.86 -7.77 9.58
C LEU A 68 0.76 -6.72 9.39
N GLY A 69 0.67 -6.22 8.17
CA GLY A 69 -0.38 -5.33 7.73
C GLY A 69 -1.71 -6.03 7.40
N PRO A 70 -2.73 -5.27 6.99
CA PRO A 70 -4.04 -5.81 6.66
C PRO A 70 -4.04 -6.74 5.43
N ASP A 71 -3.02 -6.68 4.59
CA ASP A 71 -2.77 -7.59 3.45
C ASP A 71 -1.98 -8.86 3.85
N LYS A 72 -1.71 -9.04 5.14
CA LYS A 72 -0.92 -10.14 5.73
C LYS A 72 0.54 -10.17 5.26
N LYS A 73 1.06 -9.04 4.86
CA LYS A 73 2.49 -8.80 4.60
C LYS A 73 3.05 -7.86 5.66
N PRO A 74 4.37 -7.72 5.79
CA PRO A 74 4.97 -6.76 6.72
C PRO A 74 4.33 -5.37 6.58
N LEU A 75 4.13 -4.68 7.69
CA LEU A 75 3.56 -3.32 7.72
C LEU A 75 4.32 -2.36 6.82
N PHE A 76 5.64 -2.55 6.73
CA PHE A 76 6.54 -1.85 5.83
C PHE A 76 7.75 -2.71 5.47
N ALA A 77 8.36 -2.42 4.34
CA ALA A 77 9.59 -3.07 3.91
C ALA A 77 10.36 -2.19 2.91
N SER A 78 11.69 -2.22 3.00
CA SER A 78 12.59 -1.72 1.97
C SER A 78 12.85 -2.76 0.89
N GLY A 79 13.56 -2.40 -0.18
CA GLY A 79 14.28 -3.34 -1.02
C GLY A 79 15.40 -4.05 -0.26
N THR A 80 15.91 -5.14 -0.82
CA THR A 80 17.17 -5.74 -0.36
C THR A 80 18.29 -5.11 -1.17
N GLU A 81 19.09 -4.26 -0.51
CA GLU A 81 20.05 -3.39 -1.15
C GLU A 81 21.47 -3.95 -1.06
N PRO A 82 22.23 -3.94 -2.16
CA PRO A 82 23.68 -4.20 -2.11
C PRO A 82 24.41 -3.02 -1.44
N ALA A 83 25.71 -3.16 -1.21
CA ALA A 83 26.58 -2.07 -0.78
C ALA A 83 26.41 -0.83 -1.67
N GLY A 84 26.25 0.34 -1.06
CA GLY A 84 25.97 1.62 -1.73
C GLY A 84 24.53 1.76 -2.24
N GLY A 85 23.66 0.77 -2.04
CA GLY A 85 22.26 0.79 -2.48
C GLY A 85 21.34 1.53 -1.49
N SER A 86 20.25 2.05 -2.00
CA SER A 86 19.18 2.65 -1.19
C SER A 86 17.81 2.44 -1.84
N SER A 87 16.78 2.36 -1.00
CA SER A 87 15.38 2.29 -1.45
C SER A 87 14.41 2.89 -0.44
N PRO A 88 13.21 3.33 -0.91
CA PRO A 88 12.14 3.72 0.00
C PRO A 88 11.69 2.54 0.86
N VAL A 89 11.42 2.78 2.14
CA VAL A 89 10.77 1.82 3.04
C VAL A 89 9.27 1.94 2.84
N GLN A 90 8.75 1.18 1.89
CA GLN A 90 7.35 1.23 1.50
C GLN A 90 6.43 0.78 2.63
N GLY A 91 5.39 1.56 2.92
CA GLY A 91 4.41 1.25 3.96
C GLY A 91 4.52 2.15 5.19
N THR A 92 5.68 2.79 5.44
CA THR A 92 5.88 3.67 6.61
C THR A 92 4.95 4.87 6.59
N GLN A 93 4.61 5.40 5.42
CA GLN A 93 3.66 6.51 5.26
C GLN A 93 2.23 6.19 5.75
N TYR A 94 1.89 4.93 5.95
CA TYR A 94 0.58 4.48 6.44
C TYR A 94 0.55 4.20 7.93
N LEU A 95 1.63 4.44 8.66
CA LEU A 95 1.74 4.18 10.08
C LEU A 95 1.12 5.33 10.88
N ALA A 96 0.37 4.97 11.92
CA ALA A 96 -0.06 5.92 12.94
C ALA A 96 1.12 6.24 13.87
N PRO A 97 1.06 7.32 14.67
CA PRO A 97 2.06 7.54 15.73
C PRO A 97 2.22 6.32 16.64
N GLY A 98 3.47 5.93 16.91
CA GLY A 98 3.82 4.74 17.68
C GLY A 98 5.21 4.21 17.37
N THR A 99 5.62 3.13 18.05
CA THR A 99 6.90 2.46 17.85
C THR A 99 6.69 1.12 17.15
N TYR A 100 7.49 0.85 16.13
CA TYR A 100 7.38 -0.31 15.26
C TYR A 100 8.73 -1.00 15.13
N GLY A 101 8.82 -2.24 15.63
CA GLY A 101 10.02 -3.06 15.47
C GLY A 101 10.21 -3.52 14.02
N PHE A 102 11.47 -3.60 13.59
CA PHE A 102 11.85 -4.15 12.30
C PHE A 102 13.16 -4.92 12.39
N TYR A 103 13.49 -5.69 11.37
CA TYR A 103 14.71 -6.49 11.30
C TYR A 103 15.21 -6.59 9.86
N CYS A 104 16.46 -7.04 9.70
CA CYS A 104 16.99 -7.44 8.39
C CYS A 104 16.69 -8.92 8.13
N THR A 105 16.03 -9.25 7.03
CA THR A 105 15.64 -10.65 6.71
C THR A 105 16.83 -11.57 6.43
N ILE A 106 18.02 -11.02 6.17
CA ILE A 106 19.25 -11.77 5.89
C ILE A 106 19.90 -12.22 7.21
N HIS A 107 19.83 -11.40 8.25
CA HIS A 107 20.50 -11.64 9.54
C HIS A 107 19.51 -12.01 10.66
N GLY A 108 18.22 -11.99 10.38
CA GLY A 108 17.17 -12.31 11.36
C GLY A 108 17.19 -11.36 12.57
N SER A 109 16.85 -11.90 13.74
CA SER A 109 16.79 -11.12 14.99
C SER A 109 18.14 -10.63 15.52
N ALA A 110 19.25 -10.99 14.87
CA ALA A 110 20.58 -10.45 15.23
C ALA A 110 20.75 -9.01 14.72
N MET A 111 19.94 -8.58 13.77
CA MET A 111 19.93 -7.23 13.20
C MET A 111 18.53 -6.67 13.24
N ASP A 112 18.18 -6.07 14.37
CA ASP A 112 16.87 -5.46 14.63
C ASP A 112 17.01 -3.97 14.98
N GLY A 113 15.88 -3.26 14.94
CA GLY A 113 15.76 -1.84 15.26
C GLY A 113 14.30 -1.42 15.42
N GLU A 114 14.10 -0.17 15.78
CA GLU A 114 12.79 0.44 15.98
C GLU A 114 12.60 1.66 15.09
N LEU A 115 11.39 1.80 14.52
CA LEU A 115 10.94 3.01 13.86
C LEU A 115 9.90 3.71 14.74
N VAL A 116 10.24 4.89 15.22
CA VAL A 116 9.35 5.76 16.00
C VAL A 116 8.64 6.70 15.02
N VAL A 117 7.33 6.58 14.93
CA VAL A 117 6.49 7.51 14.17
C VAL A 117 5.90 8.51 15.13
N ASP A 118 6.23 9.78 14.99
CA ASP A 118 5.72 10.85 15.84
C ASP A 118 4.40 11.45 15.32
N SER A 119 3.79 12.34 16.09
CA SER A 119 2.50 12.96 15.78
C SER A 119 2.62 14.31 15.05
N SER A 120 3.80 14.68 14.57
CA SER A 120 4.01 15.97 13.88
C SER A 120 3.41 16.01 12.47
N GLY A 121 3.09 14.85 11.90
CA GLY A 121 2.43 14.69 10.61
C GLY A 121 1.08 13.97 10.69
N THR A 122 0.56 13.58 9.52
CA THR A 122 -0.70 12.83 9.42
C THR A 122 -0.52 11.60 8.54
N ALA A 123 -0.80 10.42 9.09
CA ALA A 123 -0.70 9.17 8.35
C ALA A 123 -1.54 9.19 7.07
N VAL A 124 -0.94 8.77 5.96
CA VAL A 124 -1.65 8.61 4.69
C VAL A 124 -2.70 7.50 4.83
N PRO A 125 -3.94 7.69 4.37
CA PRO A 125 -4.94 6.64 4.41
C PRO A 125 -4.48 5.41 3.63
N ARG A 126 -4.58 4.22 4.25
CA ARG A 126 -4.20 2.95 3.60
C ARG A 126 -4.98 2.71 2.31
N PRO A 127 -4.35 2.08 1.30
CA PRO A 127 -4.99 1.71 0.05
C PRO A 127 -6.27 0.90 0.28
N SER A 128 -7.36 1.25 -0.40
CA SER A 128 -8.66 0.58 -0.26
C SER A 128 -9.46 0.66 -1.55
N VAL A 129 -10.03 -0.47 -1.95
CA VAL A 129 -10.85 -0.56 -3.17
C VAL A 129 -12.11 -1.36 -2.95
N LYS A 130 -13.14 -1.07 -3.74
CA LYS A 130 -14.34 -1.89 -3.90
C LYS A 130 -14.28 -2.59 -5.25
N LEU A 131 -14.59 -3.90 -5.28
CA LEU A 131 -14.69 -4.68 -6.50
C LEU A 131 -16.16 -4.94 -6.86
N SER A 132 -16.45 -5.06 -8.15
CA SER A 132 -17.76 -5.49 -8.63
C SER A 132 -17.61 -6.24 -9.96
N VAL A 133 -18.14 -7.46 -10.02
CA VAL A 133 -18.25 -8.19 -11.29
C VAL A 133 -19.37 -7.53 -12.10
N LEU A 134 -19.07 -7.02 -13.29
CA LEU A 134 -20.07 -6.38 -14.14
C LEU A 134 -21.12 -7.38 -14.63
N ASN A 135 -22.33 -6.87 -14.95
CA ASN A 135 -23.36 -7.71 -15.57
C ASN A 135 -22.93 -8.12 -16.98
N GLN A 136 -22.82 -9.42 -17.23
CA GLN A 136 -22.32 -9.99 -18.48
C GLN A 136 -23.01 -11.32 -18.75
N LYS A 137 -23.34 -11.58 -20.02
CA LYS A 137 -23.83 -12.89 -20.42
C LYS A 137 -22.72 -13.93 -20.40
N LEU A 138 -22.94 -15.08 -19.78
CA LEU A 138 -21.97 -16.16 -19.67
C LEU A 138 -21.44 -16.63 -21.04
N LYS A 139 -22.32 -16.69 -22.06
CA LYS A 139 -21.95 -16.99 -23.45
C LYS A 139 -20.93 -15.99 -23.99
N ALA A 140 -21.09 -14.68 -23.71
CA ALA A 140 -20.15 -13.65 -24.14
C ALA A 140 -18.79 -13.80 -23.43
N VAL A 141 -18.81 -14.04 -22.12
CA VAL A 141 -17.58 -14.27 -21.33
C VAL A 141 -16.80 -15.47 -21.86
N ARG A 142 -17.47 -16.58 -22.19
CA ARG A 142 -16.83 -17.76 -22.78
C ARG A 142 -16.24 -17.49 -24.16
N ASN A 143 -17.03 -16.92 -25.06
CA ASN A 143 -16.62 -16.70 -26.45
C ASN A 143 -15.47 -15.70 -26.55
N GLN A 144 -15.53 -14.61 -25.80
CA GLN A 144 -14.49 -13.57 -25.78
C GLN A 144 -13.27 -13.95 -24.90
N GLY A 145 -13.45 -14.91 -24.00
CA GLY A 145 -12.42 -15.27 -23.02
C GLY A 145 -12.07 -14.11 -22.07
N LYS A 146 -13.02 -13.23 -21.78
CA LYS A 146 -12.83 -11.99 -21.02
C LYS A 146 -13.91 -11.82 -19.98
N LEU A 147 -13.52 -11.55 -18.73
CA LEU A 147 -14.43 -11.17 -17.64
C LEU A 147 -14.15 -9.71 -17.28
N LYS A 148 -15.19 -8.87 -17.28
CA LYS A 148 -15.08 -7.44 -16.89
C LYS A 148 -15.38 -7.28 -15.41
N VAL A 149 -14.49 -6.57 -14.71
CA VAL A 149 -14.59 -6.26 -13.28
C VAL A 149 -14.45 -4.75 -13.11
N LYS A 150 -15.34 -4.12 -12.37
CA LYS A 150 -15.21 -2.71 -11.97
C LYS A 150 -14.40 -2.66 -10.68
N VAL A 151 -13.39 -1.79 -10.66
CA VAL A 151 -12.58 -1.43 -9.49
C VAL A 151 -12.88 0.01 -9.16
N THR A 152 -13.25 0.29 -7.93
CA THR A 152 -13.48 1.67 -7.44
C THR A 152 -12.52 1.92 -6.29
N GLY A 153 -11.66 2.94 -6.39
CA GLY A 153 -10.76 3.36 -5.32
C GLY A 153 -11.54 4.11 -4.23
N THR A 154 -11.53 3.60 -3.01
CA THR A 154 -11.97 4.38 -1.85
C THR A 154 -10.88 5.36 -1.46
N THR A 155 -9.63 4.91 -1.48
CA THR A 155 -8.42 5.71 -1.44
C THR A 155 -7.58 5.42 -2.67
N ALA A 156 -6.58 6.24 -2.99
CA ALA A 156 -5.64 5.96 -4.06
C ALA A 156 -4.96 4.61 -3.81
N SER A 157 -4.93 3.75 -4.83
CA SER A 157 -4.42 2.38 -4.70
C SER A 157 -3.70 1.97 -5.96
N SER A 158 -2.51 1.40 -5.82
CA SER A 158 -1.65 0.96 -6.92
C SER A 158 -1.20 -0.49 -6.75
N GLY A 159 -0.75 -1.11 -7.84
CA GLY A 159 -0.23 -2.46 -7.81
C GLY A 159 -1.28 -3.55 -7.50
N ILE A 160 -2.57 -3.25 -7.58
CA ILE A 160 -3.64 -4.19 -7.25
C ILE A 160 -3.58 -5.40 -8.18
N SER A 161 -3.70 -6.59 -7.61
CA SER A 161 -3.83 -7.85 -8.36
C SER A 161 -5.22 -8.44 -8.13
N ILE A 162 -5.93 -8.76 -9.21
CA ILE A 162 -7.30 -9.29 -9.17
C ILE A 162 -7.31 -10.69 -9.76
N SER A 163 -7.83 -11.67 -9.03
CA SER A 163 -8.08 -13.02 -9.49
C SER A 163 -9.57 -13.31 -9.56
N ALA A 164 -9.99 -14.03 -10.59
CA ALA A 164 -11.38 -14.50 -10.75
C ALA A 164 -11.44 -16.02 -10.65
N SER A 165 -12.50 -16.55 -10.05
CA SER A 165 -12.73 -17.98 -9.88
C SER A 165 -14.20 -18.36 -9.96
N VAL A 166 -14.47 -19.66 -10.19
CA VAL A 166 -15.77 -20.31 -10.02
C VAL A 166 -15.56 -21.53 -9.13
N GLY A 167 -16.12 -21.48 -7.93
CA GLY A 167 -15.75 -22.42 -6.88
C GLY A 167 -14.24 -22.35 -6.63
N SER A 168 -13.56 -23.49 -6.58
CA SER A 168 -12.09 -23.58 -6.42
C SER A 168 -11.30 -23.35 -7.71
N LYS A 169 -11.95 -23.31 -8.88
CA LYS A 169 -11.26 -23.21 -10.17
C LYS A 169 -10.95 -21.76 -10.55
N LYS A 170 -9.66 -21.42 -10.67
CA LYS A 170 -9.21 -20.11 -11.15
C LYS A 170 -9.59 -19.91 -12.60
N LEU A 171 -10.24 -18.79 -12.91
CA LEU A 171 -10.61 -18.39 -14.28
C LEU A 171 -9.47 -17.61 -14.95
N GLY A 172 -8.82 -16.75 -14.21
CA GLY A 172 -7.75 -15.88 -14.69
C GLY A 172 -7.37 -14.82 -13.67
N SER A 173 -6.44 -13.94 -14.01
CA SER A 173 -6.02 -12.81 -13.17
C SER A 173 -5.56 -11.63 -14.01
N VAL A 174 -5.53 -10.47 -13.40
CA VAL A 174 -4.90 -9.23 -13.88
C VAL A 174 -4.14 -8.59 -12.72
N SER A 175 -2.99 -8.00 -12.98
CA SER A 175 -2.12 -7.35 -11.99
C SER A 175 -1.75 -5.93 -12.42
N LYS A 176 -1.05 -5.20 -11.53
CA LYS A 176 -0.60 -3.82 -11.75
C LYS A 176 -1.76 -2.86 -12.07
N VAL A 177 -2.93 -3.09 -11.45
CA VAL A 177 -4.08 -2.19 -11.59
C VAL A 177 -3.92 -1.03 -10.62
N ASN A 178 -4.02 0.20 -11.14
CA ASN A 178 -3.97 1.44 -10.35
C ASN A 178 -5.33 2.14 -10.48
N VAL A 179 -5.80 2.74 -9.39
CA VAL A 179 -7.02 3.52 -9.34
C VAL A 179 -6.86 4.69 -8.37
N ALA A 180 -7.25 5.89 -8.77
CA ALA A 180 -7.25 7.06 -7.91
C ALA A 180 -8.41 7.00 -6.89
N ALA A 181 -8.30 7.79 -5.82
CA ALA A 181 -9.37 7.96 -4.84
C ALA A 181 -10.66 8.45 -5.53
N GLY A 182 -11.80 7.87 -5.17
CA GLY A 182 -13.11 8.18 -5.77
C GLY A 182 -13.31 7.71 -7.22
N ALA A 183 -12.24 7.36 -7.95
CA ALA A 183 -12.32 6.95 -9.34
C ALA A 183 -12.79 5.50 -9.49
N SER A 184 -13.32 5.18 -10.68
CA SER A 184 -13.71 3.81 -11.06
C SER A 184 -13.06 3.44 -12.39
N LYS A 185 -12.60 2.20 -12.50
CA LYS A 185 -11.99 1.65 -13.70
C LYS A 185 -12.56 0.26 -14.00
N THR A 186 -12.90 0.00 -15.25
CA THR A 186 -13.21 -1.36 -15.69
C THR A 186 -11.94 -2.06 -16.12
N VAL A 187 -11.64 -3.18 -15.49
CA VAL A 187 -10.52 -4.04 -15.86
C VAL A 187 -11.00 -5.33 -16.47
N VAL A 188 -10.18 -5.92 -17.33
CA VAL A 188 -10.49 -7.17 -18.01
C VAL A 188 -9.59 -8.28 -17.47
N VAL A 189 -10.21 -9.27 -16.85
CA VAL A 189 -9.55 -10.53 -16.50
C VAL A 189 -9.60 -11.45 -17.71
N LYS A 190 -8.45 -11.70 -18.35
CA LYS A 190 -8.34 -12.69 -19.44
C LYS A 190 -8.45 -14.10 -18.86
N LEU A 191 -9.34 -14.93 -19.45
CA LEU A 191 -9.51 -16.31 -19.02
C LEU A 191 -8.36 -17.16 -19.52
N THR A 192 -7.81 -17.99 -18.64
CA THR A 192 -6.86 -19.06 -19.01
C THR A 192 -7.61 -20.18 -19.76
N SER A 193 -6.87 -21.10 -20.41
CA SER A 193 -7.44 -22.29 -21.02
C SER A 193 -8.24 -23.13 -20.01
N ALA A 194 -7.68 -23.31 -18.79
CA ALA A 194 -8.39 -23.97 -17.70
C ALA A 194 -9.64 -23.21 -17.26
N GLY A 195 -9.58 -21.86 -17.21
CA GLY A 195 -10.72 -21.01 -16.91
C GLY A 195 -11.85 -21.13 -17.94
N LYS A 196 -11.52 -21.16 -19.24
CA LYS A 196 -12.49 -21.39 -20.31
C LYS A 196 -13.12 -22.77 -20.18
N LYS A 197 -12.32 -23.82 -19.90
CA LYS A 197 -12.80 -25.20 -19.69
C LYS A 197 -13.74 -25.29 -18.47
N ALA A 198 -13.46 -24.55 -17.39
CA ALA A 198 -14.31 -24.52 -16.20
C ALA A 198 -15.71 -23.91 -16.45
N LEU A 199 -15.84 -23.06 -17.48
CA LEU A 199 -17.12 -22.45 -17.87
C LEU A 199 -17.85 -23.23 -18.99
N LYS A 200 -17.17 -24.19 -19.64
CA LYS A 200 -17.78 -25.01 -20.72
C LYS A 200 -19.03 -25.73 -20.19
N ASN A 201 -20.06 -25.76 -20.99
CA ASN A 201 -21.35 -26.44 -20.69
C ASN A 201 -22.11 -25.94 -19.45
N LYS A 202 -21.70 -24.85 -18.83
CA LYS A 202 -22.46 -24.23 -17.73
C LYS A 202 -23.53 -23.30 -18.26
N LYS A 203 -24.77 -23.40 -17.72
CA LYS A 203 -25.87 -22.47 -18.02
C LYS A 203 -25.82 -21.24 -17.10
N LYS A 204 -25.34 -21.41 -15.87
CA LYS A 204 -25.27 -20.38 -14.83
C LYS A 204 -24.06 -20.66 -13.93
N VAL A 205 -23.31 -19.65 -13.52
CA VAL A 205 -22.18 -19.77 -12.61
C VAL A 205 -22.13 -18.59 -11.64
N SER A 206 -21.67 -18.84 -10.40
CA SER A 206 -21.31 -17.78 -9.48
C SER A 206 -19.82 -17.49 -9.67
N VAL A 207 -19.50 -16.33 -10.20
CA VAL A 207 -18.11 -15.86 -10.35
C VAL A 207 -17.73 -15.09 -9.10
N SER A 208 -16.62 -15.43 -8.49
CA SER A 208 -16.00 -14.70 -7.38
C SER A 208 -14.74 -14.02 -7.87
N VAL A 209 -14.51 -12.78 -7.43
CA VAL A 209 -13.26 -12.05 -7.64
C VAL A 209 -12.65 -11.68 -6.31
N LYS A 210 -11.33 -11.83 -6.18
CA LYS A 210 -10.54 -11.40 -5.02
C LYS A 210 -9.46 -10.46 -5.50
N GLY A 211 -9.30 -9.33 -4.82
CA GLY A 211 -8.26 -8.33 -5.05
C GLY A 211 -7.27 -8.32 -3.90
N SER A 212 -5.97 -8.47 -4.21
CA SER A 212 -4.89 -8.17 -3.29
C SER A 212 -4.52 -6.70 -3.48
N VAL A 213 -4.56 -5.94 -2.41
CA VAL A 213 -4.28 -4.49 -2.39
C VAL A 213 -3.05 -4.30 -1.52
N PRO A 214 -1.88 -3.95 -2.08
CA PRO A 214 -0.66 -3.73 -1.29
C PRO A 214 -0.92 -2.74 -0.15
N PHE A 215 -0.48 -3.06 1.05
CA PHE A 215 -0.67 -2.31 2.31
C PHE A 215 -2.13 -2.10 2.73
N GLY A 216 -3.11 -2.60 1.98
CA GLY A 216 -4.54 -2.42 2.22
C GLY A 216 -5.27 -3.73 2.49
N LYS A 217 -6.52 -3.64 2.96
CA LYS A 217 -7.36 -4.84 3.12
C LYS A 217 -7.68 -5.48 1.78
N PRO A 218 -7.60 -6.83 1.66
CA PRO A 218 -8.08 -7.53 0.47
C PRO A 218 -9.56 -7.22 0.20
N ALA A 219 -9.88 -7.04 -1.07
CA ALA A 219 -11.25 -6.79 -1.54
C ALA A 219 -11.83 -8.04 -2.21
N SER A 220 -13.14 -8.25 -2.12
CA SER A 220 -13.80 -9.35 -2.81
C SER A 220 -15.18 -8.95 -3.30
N ALA A 221 -15.64 -9.63 -4.35
CA ALA A 221 -17.00 -9.53 -4.85
C ALA A 221 -17.40 -10.83 -5.52
N SER A 222 -18.71 -11.10 -5.60
CA SER A 222 -19.24 -12.22 -6.35
C SER A 222 -20.48 -11.81 -7.12
N ARG A 223 -20.74 -12.51 -8.25
CA ARG A 223 -21.93 -12.34 -9.05
C ARG A 223 -22.30 -13.62 -9.78
N LYS A 224 -23.58 -13.94 -9.80
CA LYS A 224 -24.15 -14.95 -10.70
C LYS A 224 -24.24 -14.39 -12.12
N ILE A 225 -23.69 -15.10 -13.10
CA ILE A 225 -23.80 -14.79 -14.53
C ILE A 225 -24.42 -15.98 -15.26
N HIS A 226 -25.20 -15.72 -16.31
CA HIS A 226 -25.99 -16.71 -17.07
C HIS A 226 -26.05 -16.35 -18.54
#